data_fd8f897b2cab03c46898a49e45416919
#
_entry.id   fd8f897b2cab03c46898a49e45416919
#
_cell.length_a   1.000
_cell.length_b   1.000
_cell.length_c   1.000
_cell.angle_alpha   90.00
_cell.angle_beta   90.00
_cell.angle_gamma   90.00
#
_symmetry.space_group_name_H-M   'P 1'
#
loop_
_entity.id
_entity.type
_entity.pdbx_description
1 polymer ?
#
loop_
_entity_poly.entity_id
_entity_poly.type
_entity_poly.pdbx_seq_one_letter_code
_entity_poly.pdbx_strand_id
1 'polypeptide(L)'
;MFALSPVPGVLPQRQLVVTAMPYRGQTALRTDAQVEWLPARPAAERIPPGVRAVTVTPLFGSNQDPDGDRLDHAFTVTDPATVAKIIALADELTVFPPGARACPASFGGAMRLAFLDRPGGQVLATFTAEYGGCGSVSVVVRGKNQPALSTYTTSEPLVQDRVLAITGVRWPHQPGAPAGIGN
;
A
#
# COMPACT_ATOMS: atom_id res chain seq x y z
N MET A 1 0.75 -3.43 -26.73
CA MET A 1 -0.02 -3.19 -25.47
C MET A 1 -0.37 -1.72 -25.47
N PHE A 2 -1.65 -1.36 -25.43
CA PHE A 2 -2.07 0.03 -25.42
C PHE A 2 -2.13 0.50 -23.97
N ALA A 3 -1.36 1.55 -23.64
CA ALA A 3 -1.49 2.22 -22.36
C ALA A 3 -2.73 3.13 -22.42
N LEU A 4 -3.69 2.90 -21.53
CA LEU A 4 -4.86 3.76 -21.38
C LEU A 4 -4.58 4.82 -20.33
N SER A 5 -4.98 6.06 -20.57
CA SER A 5 -4.84 7.15 -19.59
C SER A 5 -5.54 6.80 -18.28
N PRO A 6 -4.97 7.14 -17.12
CA PRO A 6 -5.61 6.89 -15.83
C PRO A 6 -6.96 7.60 -15.74
N VAL A 7 -7.95 6.92 -15.16
CA VAL A 7 -9.28 7.48 -14.90
C VAL A 7 -9.50 7.47 -13.40
N PRO A 8 -9.82 8.61 -12.77
CA PRO A 8 -10.07 8.67 -11.33
C PRO A 8 -11.18 7.69 -10.90
N GLY A 9 -10.95 6.98 -9.79
CA GLY A 9 -11.90 6.02 -9.25
C GLY A 9 -11.95 4.68 -9.98
N VAL A 10 -11.05 4.43 -10.92
CA VAL A 10 -10.96 3.17 -11.66
C VAL A 10 -9.58 2.57 -11.49
N LEU A 11 -9.50 1.29 -11.13
CA LEU A 11 -8.21 0.59 -11.08
C LEU A 11 -7.51 0.67 -12.44
N PRO A 12 -6.18 0.76 -12.45
CA PRO A 12 -5.42 0.82 -13.70
C PRO A 12 -5.45 -0.49 -14.47
N GLN A 13 -5.76 -1.59 -13.83
CA GLN A 13 -5.95 -2.90 -14.45
C GLN A 13 -7.28 -2.91 -15.24
N ARG A 14 -7.27 -2.13 -16.33
CA ARG A 14 -8.36 -2.13 -17.29
C ARG A 14 -8.01 -3.10 -18.40
N GLN A 15 -8.93 -3.97 -18.72
CA GLN A 15 -8.74 -4.97 -19.73
C GLN A 15 -9.71 -4.72 -20.91
N LEU A 16 -9.14 -4.61 -22.09
CA LEU A 16 -9.90 -4.64 -23.34
C LEU A 16 -9.62 -5.97 -24.02
N VAL A 17 -10.64 -6.81 -24.11
CA VAL A 17 -10.57 -8.11 -24.78
C VAL A 17 -11.25 -7.98 -26.14
N VAL A 18 -10.51 -8.26 -27.20
CA VAL A 18 -11.06 -8.31 -28.56
C VAL A 18 -11.03 -9.77 -29.02
N THR A 19 -12.19 -10.33 -29.28
CA THR A 19 -12.35 -11.70 -29.78
C THR A 19 -12.84 -11.66 -31.21
N ALA A 20 -12.16 -12.36 -32.11
CA ALA A 20 -12.60 -12.58 -33.49
C ALA A 20 -13.14 -13.98 -33.63
N MET A 21 -14.31 -14.13 -34.24
CA MET A 21 -14.94 -15.43 -34.48
C MET A 21 -15.56 -15.50 -35.88
N PRO A 22 -15.54 -16.66 -36.57
CA PRO A 22 -16.24 -16.82 -37.80
C PRO A 22 -17.76 -16.79 -37.55
N TYR A 23 -18.49 -16.02 -38.36
CA TYR A 23 -19.93 -15.92 -38.28
C TYR A 23 -20.52 -15.74 -39.68
N ARG A 24 -21.32 -16.69 -40.16
CA ARG A 24 -22.01 -16.67 -41.46
C ARG A 24 -21.09 -16.33 -42.65
N GLY A 25 -19.88 -16.91 -42.68
CA GLY A 25 -18.90 -16.66 -43.74
C GLY A 25 -18.17 -15.32 -43.65
N GLN A 26 -18.36 -14.57 -42.55
CA GLN A 26 -17.66 -13.32 -42.21
C GLN A 26 -16.93 -13.47 -40.89
N THR A 27 -16.14 -12.46 -40.53
CA THR A 27 -15.50 -12.37 -39.20
C THR A 27 -16.31 -11.42 -38.35
N ALA A 28 -16.88 -11.92 -37.26
CA ALA A 28 -17.46 -11.08 -36.20
C ALA A 28 -16.39 -10.72 -35.20
N LEU A 29 -16.38 -9.45 -34.78
CA LEU A 29 -15.51 -8.94 -33.70
C LEU A 29 -16.38 -8.63 -32.50
N ARG A 30 -15.97 -9.18 -31.35
CA ARG A 30 -16.53 -8.81 -30.04
C ARG A 30 -15.47 -8.06 -29.24
N THR A 31 -15.85 -6.93 -28.68
CA THR A 31 -14.98 -6.13 -27.82
C THR A 31 -15.63 -6.02 -26.44
N ASP A 32 -14.94 -6.52 -25.42
CA ASP A 32 -15.36 -6.45 -24.04
C ASP A 32 -14.39 -5.57 -23.26
N ALA A 33 -14.91 -4.55 -22.58
CA ALA A 33 -14.13 -3.71 -21.66
C ALA A 33 -14.44 -4.12 -20.22
N GLN A 34 -13.42 -4.50 -19.48
CA GLN A 34 -13.53 -4.78 -18.06
C GLN A 34 -12.89 -3.66 -17.26
N VAL A 35 -13.63 -3.10 -16.34
CA VAL A 35 -13.21 -1.97 -15.49
C VAL A 35 -13.59 -2.28 -14.05
N GLU A 36 -12.66 -2.13 -13.15
CA GLU A 36 -12.95 -2.22 -11.72
C GLU A 36 -13.10 -0.80 -11.15
N TRP A 37 -14.30 -0.51 -10.66
CA TRP A 37 -14.60 0.77 -10.03
C TRP A 37 -14.17 0.75 -8.56
N LEU A 38 -13.38 1.73 -8.15
CA LEU A 38 -13.01 1.91 -6.75
C LEU A 38 -13.92 2.95 -6.11
N PRO A 39 -14.58 2.62 -4.99
CA PRO A 39 -15.32 3.63 -4.25
C PRO A 39 -14.40 4.72 -3.74
N ALA A 40 -14.90 5.94 -3.68
CA ALA A 40 -14.17 7.05 -3.08
C ALA A 40 -13.88 6.74 -1.60
N ARG A 41 -12.64 7.02 -1.17
CA ARG A 41 -12.25 6.83 0.23
C ARG A 41 -13.00 7.83 1.12
N PRO A 42 -13.71 7.36 2.17
CA PRO A 42 -14.41 8.23 3.10
C PRO A 42 -13.48 9.20 3.84
N ALA A 43 -13.96 10.40 4.14
CA ALA A 43 -13.15 11.38 4.87
C ALA A 43 -12.72 10.90 6.26
N ALA A 44 -13.49 10.02 6.90
CA ALA A 44 -13.19 9.44 8.21
C ALA A 44 -11.96 8.52 8.21
N GLU A 45 -11.55 8.02 7.04
CA GLU A 45 -10.37 7.17 6.88
C GLU A 45 -9.10 7.97 6.60
N ARG A 46 -9.20 9.26 6.38
CA ARG A 46 -8.05 10.13 6.13
C ARG A 46 -7.31 10.45 7.42
N ILE A 47 -6.05 10.80 7.25
CA ILE A 47 -5.23 11.22 8.38
C ILE A 47 -5.85 12.49 9.01
N PRO A 48 -6.13 12.47 10.34
CA PRO A 48 -6.66 13.66 11.01
C PRO A 48 -5.68 14.83 10.96
N PRO A 49 -6.17 16.07 10.95
CA PRO A 49 -5.30 17.24 11.08
C PRO A 49 -4.60 17.25 12.44
N GLY A 50 -3.46 17.93 12.51
CA GLY A 50 -2.69 18.10 13.75
C GLY A 50 -1.55 17.10 13.94
N VAL A 51 -1.29 16.22 12.97
CA VAL A 51 -0.13 15.34 13.01
C VAL A 51 1.16 16.16 12.88
N ARG A 52 2.12 15.92 13.79
CA ARG A 52 3.43 16.57 13.82
C ARG A 52 4.60 15.59 13.88
N ALA A 53 4.31 14.30 14.08
CA ALA A 53 5.32 13.26 14.06
C ALA A 53 4.73 11.95 13.50
N VAL A 54 5.58 11.13 12.90
CA VAL A 54 5.24 9.79 12.44
C VAL A 54 6.27 8.81 12.98
N THR A 55 5.82 7.83 13.77
CA THR A 55 6.67 6.71 14.18
C THR A 55 6.49 5.57 13.20
N VAL A 56 7.59 5.12 12.63
CA VAL A 56 7.68 4.00 11.71
C VAL A 56 8.22 2.81 12.49
N THR A 57 7.45 1.72 12.55
CA THR A 57 7.83 0.51 13.30
C THR A 57 7.81 -0.69 12.37
N PRO A 58 8.94 -1.40 12.20
CA PRO A 58 8.95 -2.70 11.54
C PRO A 58 8.27 -3.74 12.43
N LEU A 59 7.46 -4.60 11.82
CA LEU A 59 6.79 -5.71 12.47
C LEU A 59 7.17 -6.98 11.71
N PHE A 60 8.32 -7.57 12.04
CA PHE A 60 8.73 -8.84 11.46
C PHE A 60 8.25 -10.00 12.31
N GLY A 61 7.72 -11.04 11.66
CA GLY A 61 7.35 -12.28 12.36
C GLY A 61 8.61 -12.98 12.87
N SER A 62 8.48 -13.71 13.98
CA SER A 62 9.58 -14.45 14.63
C SER A 62 10.30 -15.47 13.74
N ASN A 63 9.73 -15.81 12.60
CA ASN A 63 10.28 -16.80 11.64
C ASN A 63 11.12 -16.16 10.52
N GLN A 64 11.33 -14.85 10.53
CA GLN A 64 11.98 -14.13 9.41
C GLN A 64 13.33 -13.51 9.78
N ASP A 65 13.77 -13.69 11.00
CA ASP A 65 15.09 -13.31 11.45
C ASP A 65 15.88 -14.57 11.81
N PRO A 66 16.51 -15.24 10.83
CA PRO A 66 17.30 -16.45 11.08
C PRO A 66 18.53 -16.18 11.96
N ASP A 67 18.99 -14.94 12.03
CA ASP A 67 20.20 -14.58 12.77
C ASP A 67 19.89 -13.93 14.13
N GLY A 68 18.61 -13.69 14.47
CA GLY A 68 18.19 -13.11 15.75
C GLY A 68 18.62 -11.66 15.96
N ASP A 69 19.21 -11.06 14.94
CA ASP A 69 19.74 -9.69 14.98
C ASP A 69 18.61 -8.73 14.52
N ARG A 70 17.80 -8.29 15.47
CA ARG A 70 16.75 -7.28 15.24
C ARG A 70 17.40 -5.91 14.96
N LEU A 71 17.96 -5.77 13.78
CA LEU A 71 18.59 -4.53 13.33
C LEU A 71 17.59 -3.45 12.95
N ASP A 72 16.32 -3.82 12.77
CA ASP A 72 15.28 -2.88 12.35
C ASP A 72 14.56 -2.32 13.56
N HIS A 73 14.93 -1.10 13.92
CA HIS A 73 14.32 -0.39 15.05
C HIS A 73 13.25 0.60 14.58
N ALA A 74 12.25 0.80 15.44
CA ALA A 74 11.32 1.89 15.25
C ALA A 74 12.06 3.23 15.29
N PHE A 75 11.68 4.15 14.41
CA PHE A 75 12.20 5.51 14.41
C PHE A 75 11.05 6.52 14.25
N THR A 76 11.30 7.75 14.68
CA THR A 76 10.27 8.80 14.61
C THR A 76 10.75 9.94 13.72
N VAL A 77 9.92 10.27 12.73
CA VAL A 77 10.08 11.39 11.82
C VAL A 77 9.39 12.61 12.42
N THR A 78 10.13 13.72 12.52
CA THR A 78 9.62 15.00 13.06
C THR A 78 9.82 16.18 12.12
N ASP A 79 10.58 15.99 11.03
CA ASP A 79 10.72 17.01 9.99
C ASP A 79 9.36 17.25 9.32
N PRO A 80 8.82 18.50 9.36
CA PRO A 80 7.48 18.79 8.86
C PRO A 80 7.29 18.45 7.39
N ALA A 81 8.32 18.65 6.55
CA ALA A 81 8.24 18.36 5.12
C ALA A 81 8.15 16.84 4.87
N THR A 82 8.92 16.05 5.59
CA THR A 82 8.90 14.59 5.52
C THR A 82 7.59 14.03 6.08
N VAL A 83 7.11 14.54 7.21
CA VAL A 83 5.81 14.18 7.80
C VAL A 83 4.68 14.45 6.78
N ALA A 84 4.66 15.62 6.14
CA ALA A 84 3.66 15.95 5.13
C ALA A 84 3.69 15.00 3.93
N LYS A 85 4.87 14.57 3.47
CA LYS A 85 5.01 13.58 2.39
C LYS A 85 4.44 12.22 2.79
N ILE A 86 4.69 11.76 4.02
CA ILE A 86 4.14 10.48 4.51
C ILE A 86 2.62 10.56 4.67
N ILE A 87 2.07 11.69 5.13
CA ILE A 87 0.62 11.92 5.20
C ILE A 87 0.01 11.86 3.79
N ALA A 88 0.59 12.58 2.83
CA ALA A 88 0.10 12.58 1.46
C ALA A 88 0.11 11.17 0.87
N LEU A 89 1.20 10.41 1.07
CA LEU A 89 1.29 9.02 0.65
C LEU A 89 0.19 8.15 1.29
N ALA A 90 -0.06 8.29 2.59
CA ALA A 90 -1.10 7.54 3.29
C ALA A 90 -2.51 7.93 2.79
N ASP A 91 -2.72 9.20 2.43
CA ASP A 91 -4.00 9.70 1.90
C ASP A 91 -4.24 9.35 0.42
N GLU A 92 -3.20 8.98 -0.33
CA GLU A 92 -3.31 8.44 -1.69
C GLU A 92 -3.79 6.98 -1.73
N LEU A 93 -3.66 6.22 -0.63
CA LEU A 93 -4.09 4.83 -0.60
C LEU A 93 -5.58 4.71 -0.92
N THR A 94 -5.92 3.71 -1.72
CA THR A 94 -7.28 3.44 -2.14
C THR A 94 -7.98 2.45 -1.21
N VAL A 95 -9.30 2.44 -1.23
CA VAL A 95 -10.08 1.42 -0.52
C VAL A 95 -9.67 0.04 -1.04
N PHE A 96 -9.53 -0.91 -0.12
CA PHE A 96 -9.26 -2.30 -0.50
C PHE A 96 -10.44 -2.81 -1.34
N PRO A 97 -10.21 -3.30 -2.55
CA PRO A 97 -11.29 -3.70 -3.43
C PRO A 97 -12.12 -4.84 -2.83
N PRO A 98 -13.46 -4.79 -2.90
CA PRO A 98 -14.31 -5.85 -2.40
C PRO A 98 -14.22 -7.11 -3.29
N GLY A 99 -14.60 -8.26 -2.74
CA GLY A 99 -14.68 -9.53 -3.43
C GLY A 99 -13.59 -10.52 -3.06
N ALA A 100 -13.75 -11.76 -3.52
CA ALA A 100 -12.76 -12.82 -3.32
C ALA A 100 -11.55 -12.59 -4.25
N ARG A 101 -10.36 -12.67 -3.68
CA ARG A 101 -9.10 -12.51 -4.41
C ARG A 101 -8.16 -13.66 -4.09
N ALA A 102 -7.46 -14.13 -5.11
CA ALA A 102 -6.31 -15.00 -4.91
C ALA A 102 -5.12 -14.12 -4.54
N CYS A 103 -4.73 -14.15 -3.27
CA CYS A 103 -3.56 -13.40 -2.80
C CYS A 103 -2.32 -14.29 -2.85
N PRO A 104 -1.15 -13.75 -3.20
CA PRO A 104 0.12 -14.44 -2.99
C PRO A 104 0.28 -14.85 -1.52
N ALA A 105 1.13 -15.82 -1.25
CA ALA A 105 1.47 -16.17 0.13
C ALA A 105 2.03 -14.94 0.86
N SER A 106 1.57 -14.73 2.10
CA SER A 106 2.17 -13.74 3.00
C SER A 106 3.29 -14.44 3.77
N PHE A 107 4.49 -13.92 3.67
CA PHE A 107 5.65 -14.44 4.42
C PHE A 107 5.76 -13.85 5.82
N GLY A 108 4.74 -13.11 6.26
CA GLY A 108 4.74 -12.35 7.49
C GLY A 108 5.50 -11.02 7.36
N GLY A 109 5.41 -10.21 8.40
CA GLY A 109 6.00 -8.89 8.42
C GLY A 109 5.03 -7.80 7.94
N ALA A 110 5.17 -6.66 8.59
CA ALA A 110 4.39 -5.47 8.28
C ALA A 110 5.19 -4.21 8.66
N MET A 111 4.76 -3.08 8.15
CA MET A 111 5.21 -1.77 8.61
C MET A 111 4.03 -1.08 9.30
N ARG A 112 4.26 -0.61 10.52
CA ARG A 112 3.29 0.24 11.23
C ARG A 112 3.73 1.69 11.16
N LEU A 113 2.81 2.56 10.76
CA LEU A 113 2.93 4.00 10.80
C LEU A 113 1.99 4.52 11.89
N ALA A 114 2.53 5.11 12.95
CA ALA A 114 1.74 5.80 13.96
C ALA A 114 1.86 7.31 13.76
N PHE A 115 0.74 7.96 13.48
CA PHE A 115 0.64 9.40 13.26
C PHE A 115 0.30 10.08 14.58
N LEU A 116 1.20 10.94 15.08
CA LEU A 116 1.12 11.54 16.42
C LEU A 116 0.93 13.06 16.34
N ASP A 117 0.27 13.62 17.36
CA ASP A 117 0.12 15.07 17.54
C ASP A 117 1.47 15.77 17.85
N ARG A 118 2.41 15.04 18.45
CA ARG A 118 3.80 15.43 18.75
C ARG A 118 4.66 14.18 18.97
N PRO A 119 5.98 14.29 18.97
CA PRO A 119 6.87 13.18 19.35
C PRO A 119 6.52 12.62 20.73
N GLY A 120 6.25 11.30 20.80
CA GLY A 120 5.83 10.62 22.03
C GLY A 120 4.44 11.02 22.56
N GLY A 121 3.65 11.77 21.77
CA GLY A 121 2.33 12.23 22.14
C GLY A 121 1.20 11.24 21.79
N GLN A 122 0.00 11.79 21.63
CA GLN A 122 -1.19 11.02 21.33
C GLN A 122 -1.17 10.49 19.89
N VAL A 123 -1.50 9.20 19.71
CA VAL A 123 -1.69 8.61 18.40
C VAL A 123 -3.05 9.01 17.84
N LEU A 124 -3.05 9.72 16.72
CA LEU A 124 -4.24 10.18 16.01
C LEU A 124 -4.73 9.16 14.97
N ALA A 125 -3.79 8.44 14.34
CA ALA A 125 -4.08 7.36 13.42
C ALA A 125 -2.95 6.32 13.43
N THR A 126 -3.29 5.08 13.08
CA THR A 126 -2.31 3.99 12.87
C THR A 126 -2.63 3.28 11.58
N PHE A 127 -1.64 3.12 10.74
CA PHE A 127 -1.71 2.35 9.50
C PHE A 127 -0.73 1.18 9.62
N THR A 128 -1.18 -0.02 9.34
CA THR A 128 -0.31 -1.21 9.34
C THR A 128 -0.39 -1.86 7.97
N ALA A 129 0.70 -1.75 7.22
CA ALA A 129 0.83 -2.24 5.86
C ALA A 129 1.59 -3.57 5.86
N GLU A 130 0.98 -4.62 5.33
CA GLU A 130 1.57 -5.96 5.26
C GLU A 130 2.53 -6.07 4.08
N TYR A 131 3.66 -6.77 4.28
CA TYR A 131 4.56 -7.19 3.21
C TYR A 131 4.06 -8.51 2.61
N GLY A 132 3.47 -8.47 1.44
CA GLY A 132 2.93 -9.64 0.76
C GLY A 132 1.43 -9.84 0.92
N GLY A 133 0.94 -11.04 0.66
CA GLY A 133 -0.50 -11.26 0.59
C GLY A 133 -1.16 -10.39 -0.48
N CYS A 134 -2.32 -9.84 -0.18
CA CYS A 134 -3.02 -8.91 -1.05
C CYS A 134 -2.61 -7.43 -0.82
N GLY A 135 -1.54 -7.16 -0.08
CA GLY A 135 -1.09 -5.79 0.18
C GLY A 135 -2.12 -4.96 0.94
N SER A 136 -2.72 -5.55 1.96
CA SER A 136 -3.70 -4.85 2.78
C SER A 136 -3.03 -3.87 3.75
N VAL A 137 -3.72 -2.77 4.02
CA VAL A 137 -3.36 -1.81 5.06
C VAL A 137 -4.52 -1.72 6.04
N SER A 138 -4.32 -2.21 7.25
CA SER A 138 -5.28 -1.99 8.32
C SER A 138 -5.16 -0.57 8.86
N VAL A 139 -6.30 0.07 9.12
CA VAL A 139 -6.39 1.48 9.48
C VAL A 139 -7.17 1.66 10.76
N VAL A 140 -6.58 2.40 11.70
CA VAL A 140 -7.24 2.84 12.93
C VAL A 140 -7.15 4.37 12.98
N VAL A 141 -8.28 5.05 13.07
CA VAL A 141 -8.34 6.51 13.21
C VAL A 141 -9.07 6.87 14.50
N ARG A 142 -8.40 7.65 15.37
CA ARG A 142 -8.94 8.04 16.70
C ARG A 142 -9.48 6.85 17.50
N GLY A 143 -8.72 5.73 17.48
CA GLY A 143 -9.06 4.50 18.18
C GLY A 143 -10.19 3.67 17.55
N LYS A 144 -10.71 4.04 16.38
CA LYS A 144 -11.76 3.30 15.66
C LYS A 144 -11.17 2.61 14.43
N ASN A 145 -11.45 1.32 14.29
CA ASN A 145 -11.11 0.57 13.08
C ASN A 145 -11.86 1.15 11.89
N GLN A 146 -11.17 1.28 10.77
CA GLN A 146 -11.70 1.71 9.49
C GLN A 146 -11.60 0.55 8.49
N PRO A 147 -12.33 0.58 7.38
CA PRO A 147 -12.14 -0.36 6.28
C PRO A 147 -10.68 -0.41 5.84
N ALA A 148 -10.23 -1.59 5.42
CA ALA A 148 -8.87 -1.78 4.95
C ALA A 148 -8.62 -0.97 3.66
N LEU A 149 -7.39 -0.49 3.53
CA LEU A 149 -6.89 0.14 2.31
C LEU A 149 -5.97 -0.83 1.56
N SER A 150 -5.66 -0.49 0.33
CA SER A 150 -4.75 -1.25 -0.52
C SER A 150 -3.43 -0.52 -0.68
N THR A 151 -2.32 -1.26 -0.58
CA THR A 151 -0.99 -0.77 -0.97
C THR A 151 -0.82 -0.72 -2.48
N TYR A 152 -1.66 -1.45 -3.23
CA TYR A 152 -1.59 -1.52 -4.67
C TYR A 152 -2.24 -0.30 -5.30
N THR A 153 -1.49 0.75 -5.46
CA THR A 153 -1.77 1.77 -6.44
C THR A 153 -0.90 1.45 -7.65
N THR A 154 -1.42 0.62 -8.57
CA THR A 154 -0.95 0.59 -9.96
C THR A 154 0.55 0.53 -10.21
N SER A 155 1.19 -0.61 -10.29
CA SER A 155 2.61 -0.78 -10.68
C SER A 155 3.65 0.04 -9.89
N GLU A 156 3.22 0.76 -8.89
CA GLU A 156 4.06 1.54 -7.99
C GLU A 156 4.67 0.64 -6.91
N PRO A 157 5.84 1.01 -6.37
CA PRO A 157 6.41 0.36 -5.20
C PRO A 157 5.42 0.32 -4.04
N LEU A 158 5.50 -0.72 -3.21
CA LEU A 158 4.67 -0.84 -2.01
C LEU A 158 4.78 0.42 -1.15
N VAL A 159 3.74 0.74 -0.39
CA VAL A 159 3.73 1.92 0.49
C VAL A 159 4.91 1.92 1.45
N GLN A 160 5.33 0.75 1.91
CA GLN A 160 6.49 0.58 2.79
C GLN A 160 7.78 1.06 2.12
N ASP A 161 8.01 0.66 0.87
CA ASP A 161 9.21 1.06 0.11
C ASP A 161 9.23 2.58 -0.13
N ARG A 162 8.05 3.15 -0.42
CA ARG A 162 7.90 4.60 -0.59
C ARG A 162 8.18 5.36 0.72
N VAL A 163 7.72 4.85 1.87
CA VAL A 163 8.02 5.44 3.19
C VAL A 163 9.52 5.40 3.45
N LEU A 164 10.18 4.27 3.21
CA LEU A 164 11.63 4.15 3.38
C LEU A 164 12.38 5.11 2.45
N ALA A 165 11.96 5.23 1.19
CA ALA A 165 12.55 6.18 0.25
C ALA A 165 12.37 7.64 0.70
N ILE A 166 11.19 8.01 1.21
CA ILE A 166 10.91 9.36 1.73
C ILE A 166 11.77 9.68 2.95
N THR A 167 12.00 8.70 3.82
CA THR A 167 12.76 8.88 5.07
C THR A 167 14.26 8.71 4.89
N GLY A 168 14.72 8.14 3.78
CA GLY A 168 16.12 7.79 3.52
C GLY A 168 16.63 6.62 4.38
N VAL A 169 15.74 5.95 5.11
CA VAL A 169 16.08 4.79 5.93
C VAL A 169 16.11 3.53 5.08
N ARG A 170 17.08 2.68 5.32
CA ARG A 170 17.17 1.35 4.72
C ARG A 170 17.08 0.32 5.84
N TRP A 171 16.20 -0.63 5.69
CA TRP A 171 16.17 -1.81 6.55
C TRP A 171 16.93 -2.95 5.86
N PRO A 172 17.89 -3.58 6.54
CA PRO A 172 18.76 -4.60 5.96
C PRO A 172 18.01 -5.86 5.52
N HIS A 173 16.87 -6.16 6.14
CA HIS A 173 16.06 -7.35 5.86
C HIS A 173 14.67 -6.98 5.31
N GLN A 174 14.60 -6.31 4.17
CA GLN A 174 13.32 -6.11 3.51
C GLN A 174 12.79 -7.47 2.99
N PRO A 175 11.62 -7.95 3.47
CA PRO A 175 10.99 -9.14 2.93
C PRO A 175 10.67 -8.91 1.45
N GLY A 176 11.25 -9.73 0.57
CA GLY A 176 11.05 -9.63 -0.88
C GLY A 176 12.15 -8.91 -1.65
N ALA A 177 13.16 -8.35 -1.02
CA ALA A 177 14.37 -7.93 -1.72
C ALA A 177 15.09 -9.18 -2.25
N PRO A 178 15.47 -9.24 -3.56
CA PRO A 178 16.22 -10.36 -4.06
C PRO A 178 17.52 -10.46 -3.28
N ALA A 179 17.78 -11.62 -2.69
CA ALA A 179 19.05 -11.94 -2.08
C ALA A 179 20.14 -11.79 -3.17
N GLY A 180 21.00 -10.78 -3.04
CA GLY A 180 22.20 -10.70 -3.85
C GLY A 180 22.41 -9.45 -4.70
N ILE A 181 22.12 -8.24 -4.23
CA ILE A 181 22.77 -7.04 -4.73
C ILE A 181 23.41 -6.32 -3.54
N GLY A 182 24.39 -7.00 -2.96
CA GLY A 182 25.36 -6.35 -2.11
C GLY A 182 26.53 -5.92 -3.01
N ASN A 183 26.76 -4.65 -3.16
CA ASN A 183 28.05 -4.10 -3.55
C ASN A 183 28.86 -3.82 -2.31
#